data_44c10bf87246a3cbe4f4c2613c72274a
#
_entry.id   44c10bf87246a3cbe4f4c2613c72274a
#
_cell.length_a   1.000
_cell.length_b   1.000
_cell.length_c   1.000
_cell.angle_alpha   90.00
_cell.angle_beta   90.00
_cell.angle_gamma   90.00
#
_symmetry.space_group_name_H-M   'P 1'
#
loop_
_entity.id
_entity.type
_entity.pdbx_description
1 polymer ?
#
loop_
_entity_poly.entity_id
_entity_poly.type
_entity_poly.pdbx_seq_one_letter_code
_entity_poly.pdbx_strand_id
1 'polypeptide(L)'
;MKGIFIAYDQAYNMDIADALQAMGVRGFTMWQDIAGRGSQTGEPHLGSHAWPTMNNAMLTFVDDAKVDEILAQIRAMDEETPDLGIRAFVWDVEKHY
;
A
#
# COMPACT_ATOMS: atom_id res chain seq x y z
N MET A 1 -0.06 -19.05 -1.28
CA MET A 1 -0.11 -17.70 -1.92
C MET A 1 -0.98 -16.77 -1.13
N LYS A 2 -0.53 -15.55 -0.96
CA LYS A 2 -1.27 -14.49 -0.27
C LYS A 2 -1.52 -13.33 -1.21
N GLY A 3 -2.67 -12.67 -1.05
CA GLY A 3 -2.92 -11.37 -1.64
C GLY A 3 -2.56 -10.28 -0.65
N ILE A 4 -2.00 -9.18 -1.13
CA ILE A 4 -1.68 -8.02 -0.31
C ILE A 4 -2.26 -6.78 -1.00
N PHE A 5 -3.13 -6.08 -0.28
CA PHE A 5 -3.68 -4.81 -0.71
C PHE A 5 -3.02 -3.69 0.11
N ILE A 6 -2.44 -2.72 -0.57
CA ILE A 6 -1.71 -1.61 0.05
C ILE A 6 -2.38 -0.32 -0.39
N ALA A 7 -2.86 0.48 0.57
CA ALA A 7 -3.40 1.82 0.32
C ALA A 7 -2.45 2.85 0.93
N TYR A 8 -2.13 3.89 0.19
CA TYR A 8 -1.10 4.84 0.61
C TYR A 8 -1.31 6.20 -0.08
N ASP A 9 -0.72 7.24 0.52
CA ASP A 9 -0.64 8.55 -0.11
C ASP A 9 0.12 8.44 -1.44
N GLN A 10 -0.39 9.09 -2.48
CA GLN A 10 0.22 9.03 -3.82
C GLN A 10 1.70 9.43 -3.84
N ALA A 11 2.14 10.25 -2.88
CA ALA A 11 3.54 10.65 -2.76
C ALA A 11 4.48 9.46 -2.50
N TYR A 12 3.96 8.36 -1.96
CA TYR A 12 4.75 7.14 -1.69
C TYR A 12 4.80 6.17 -2.86
N ASN A 13 4.21 6.51 -4.01
CA ASN A 13 4.09 5.55 -5.10
C ASN A 13 5.43 4.95 -5.53
N MET A 14 6.43 5.80 -5.72
CA MET A 14 7.78 5.32 -6.10
C MET A 14 8.41 4.51 -4.98
N ASP A 15 8.28 4.95 -3.74
CA ASP A 15 8.89 4.27 -2.59
C ASP A 15 8.33 2.86 -2.41
N ILE A 16 7.00 2.71 -2.54
CA ILE A 16 6.33 1.41 -2.44
C ILE A 16 6.74 0.51 -3.61
N ALA A 17 6.70 1.03 -4.83
CA ALA A 17 7.07 0.26 -6.01
C ALA A 17 8.53 -0.21 -5.94
N ASP A 18 9.44 0.66 -5.55
CA ASP A 18 10.86 0.34 -5.42
C ASP A 18 11.09 -0.69 -4.31
N ALA A 19 10.41 -0.58 -3.18
CA ALA A 19 10.51 -1.53 -2.09
C ALA A 19 10.06 -2.93 -2.51
N LEU A 20 8.92 -3.03 -3.21
CA LEU A 20 8.41 -4.30 -3.72
C LEU A 20 9.40 -4.91 -4.71
N GLN A 21 9.93 -4.13 -5.62
CA GLN A 21 10.90 -4.61 -6.60
C GLN A 21 12.18 -5.11 -5.92
N ALA A 22 12.68 -4.40 -4.92
CA ALA A 22 13.87 -4.80 -4.16
C ALA A 22 13.67 -6.13 -3.43
N MET A 23 12.44 -6.46 -3.06
CA MET A 23 12.08 -7.73 -2.43
C MET A 23 11.72 -8.84 -3.45
N GLY A 24 11.89 -8.57 -4.74
CA GLY A 24 11.62 -9.56 -5.80
C GLY A 24 10.16 -9.66 -6.22
N VAL A 25 9.33 -8.72 -5.81
CA VAL A 25 7.92 -8.67 -6.19
C VAL A 25 7.76 -7.81 -7.44
N ARG A 26 7.41 -8.42 -8.56
CA ARG A 26 7.31 -7.72 -9.85
C ARG A 26 5.88 -7.49 -10.33
N GLY A 27 4.98 -8.43 -10.01
CA GLY A 27 3.60 -8.35 -10.48
C GLY A 27 2.73 -7.55 -9.52
N PHE A 28 2.02 -6.56 -10.03
CA PHE A 28 1.04 -5.83 -9.24
C PHE A 28 -0.02 -5.19 -10.14
N THR A 29 -1.16 -4.90 -9.55
CA THR A 29 -2.19 -4.05 -10.15
C THR A 29 -2.29 -2.79 -9.31
N MET A 30 -2.35 -1.64 -9.95
CA MET A 30 -2.35 -0.36 -9.24
C MET A 30 -3.54 0.50 -9.66
N TRP A 31 -4.13 1.17 -8.68
CA TRP A 31 -5.12 2.21 -8.89
C TRP A 31 -4.50 3.54 -8.47
N GLN A 32 -4.64 4.53 -9.35
CA GLN A 32 -4.12 5.88 -9.10
C GLN A 32 -5.24 6.86 -8.79
N ASP A 33 -4.91 7.89 -8.03
CA ASP A 33 -5.78 9.05 -7.80
C ASP A 33 -7.15 8.65 -7.23
N ILE A 34 -7.13 7.90 -6.14
CA ILE A 34 -8.34 7.49 -5.43
C ILE A 34 -8.48 8.26 -4.12
N ALA A 35 -9.71 8.50 -3.71
CA ALA A 35 -9.99 9.13 -2.43
C ALA A 35 -9.88 8.09 -1.30
N GLY A 36 -9.39 8.52 -0.14
CA GLY A 36 -9.28 7.64 1.00
C GLY A 36 -8.84 8.34 2.26
N ARG A 37 -8.98 7.64 3.38
CA ARG A 37 -8.48 8.06 4.67
C ARG A 37 -7.93 6.84 5.39
N GLY A 38 -6.59 6.76 5.47
CA GLY A 38 -5.89 5.55 5.93
C GLY A 38 -5.92 5.31 7.42
N SER A 39 -6.27 6.33 8.22
CA SER A 39 -6.36 6.20 9.67
C SER A 39 -7.42 7.14 10.21
N GLN A 40 -7.85 6.88 11.48
CA GLN A 40 -8.86 7.73 12.11
C GLN A 40 -8.35 9.13 12.42
N THR A 41 -7.05 9.28 12.64
CA THR A 41 -6.40 10.54 13.01
C THR A 41 -5.63 11.19 11.88
N GLY A 42 -5.42 10.47 10.78
CA GLY A 42 -4.69 10.97 9.62
C GLY A 42 -5.53 11.92 8.78
N GLU A 43 -4.85 12.68 7.91
CA GLU A 43 -5.50 13.59 6.99
C GLU A 43 -6.27 12.81 5.93
N PRO A 44 -7.50 13.24 5.58
CA PRO A 44 -8.22 12.68 4.45
C PRO A 44 -7.50 12.97 3.12
N HIS A 45 -7.51 12.01 2.21
CA HIS A 45 -6.94 12.15 0.87
C HIS A 45 -8.08 12.08 -0.15
N LEU A 46 -8.77 13.20 -0.33
CA LEU A 46 -10.03 13.25 -1.05
C LEU A 46 -9.94 13.96 -2.41
N GLY A 47 -8.79 14.59 -2.71
CA GLY A 47 -8.63 15.35 -3.94
C GLY A 47 -9.51 16.60 -3.99
N SER A 48 -10.00 17.08 -2.85
CA SER A 48 -10.85 18.26 -2.76
C SER A 48 -10.01 19.51 -2.52
N HIS A 49 -10.68 20.70 -2.58
CA HIS A 49 -9.99 21.96 -2.32
C HIS A 49 -9.35 22.02 -0.93
N ALA A 50 -10.05 21.51 0.10
CA ALA A 50 -9.53 21.45 1.48
C ALA A 50 -8.53 20.31 1.68
N TRP A 51 -8.70 19.20 0.97
CA TRP A 51 -7.88 18.00 1.08
C TRP A 51 -7.41 17.56 -0.29
N PRO A 52 -6.43 18.25 -0.91
CA PRO A 52 -6.06 18.00 -2.31
C PRO A 52 -5.30 16.69 -2.53
N THR A 53 -4.68 16.14 -1.50
CA THR A 53 -3.92 14.88 -1.61
C THR A 53 -4.86 13.72 -1.89
N MET A 54 -4.42 12.78 -2.70
CA MET A 54 -5.15 11.56 -3.03
C MET A 54 -4.32 10.34 -2.68
N ASN A 55 -4.97 9.19 -2.64
CA ASN A 55 -4.31 7.90 -2.45
C ASN A 55 -4.07 7.21 -3.78
N ASN A 56 -3.12 6.30 -3.76
CA ASN A 56 -3.01 5.20 -4.69
C ASN A 56 -3.26 3.90 -3.92
N ALA A 57 -3.55 2.83 -4.64
CA ALA A 57 -3.62 1.50 -4.06
C ALA A 57 -2.91 0.51 -4.96
N MET A 58 -2.33 -0.51 -4.35
CA MET A 58 -1.62 -1.56 -5.05
C MET A 58 -2.12 -2.91 -4.57
N LEU A 59 -2.29 -3.84 -5.50
CA LEU A 59 -2.66 -5.23 -5.19
C LEU A 59 -1.61 -6.12 -5.80
N THR A 60 -1.04 -7.01 -4.98
CA THR A 60 -0.06 -7.98 -5.44
C THR A 60 -0.33 -9.34 -4.81
N PHE A 61 0.17 -10.38 -5.45
CA PHE A 61 0.04 -11.76 -4.96
C PHE A 61 1.44 -12.34 -4.83
N VAL A 62 1.74 -12.88 -3.66
CA VAL A 62 3.10 -13.32 -3.32
C VAL A 62 3.08 -14.67 -2.63
N ASP A 63 4.23 -15.32 -2.60
CA ASP A 63 4.43 -16.51 -1.79
C ASP A 63 4.33 -16.15 -0.31
N ASP A 64 3.83 -17.08 0.50
CA ASP A 64 3.65 -16.89 1.93
C ASP A 64 4.93 -16.40 2.62
N ALA A 65 6.09 -16.90 2.17
CA ALA A 65 7.38 -16.55 2.75
C ALA A 65 7.77 -15.07 2.57
N LYS A 66 7.13 -14.36 1.64
CA LYS A 66 7.42 -12.94 1.39
C LYS A 66 6.64 -11.98 2.26
N VAL A 67 5.56 -12.44 2.88
CA VAL A 67 4.58 -11.57 3.55
C VAL A 67 5.22 -10.75 4.68
N ASP A 68 5.93 -11.41 5.58
CA ASP A 68 6.48 -10.73 6.76
C ASP A 68 7.50 -9.65 6.37
N GLU A 69 8.33 -9.92 5.38
CA GLU A 69 9.30 -8.95 4.86
C GLU A 69 8.60 -7.72 4.28
N ILE A 70 7.55 -7.93 3.49
CA ILE A 70 6.78 -6.85 2.87
C ILE A 70 6.08 -6.02 3.95
N LEU A 71 5.42 -6.66 4.90
CA LEU A 71 4.74 -5.95 5.98
C LEU A 71 5.70 -5.15 6.86
N ALA A 72 6.89 -5.70 7.13
CA ALA A 72 7.90 -4.98 7.91
C ALA A 72 8.35 -3.71 7.19
N GLN A 73 8.54 -3.78 5.88
CA GLN A 73 8.94 -2.61 5.09
C GLN A 73 7.83 -1.55 5.04
N ILE A 74 6.59 -1.97 4.85
CA ILE A 74 5.43 -1.07 4.86
C ILE A 74 5.28 -0.39 6.22
N ARG A 75 5.43 -1.15 7.30
CA ARG A 75 5.38 -0.61 8.66
C ARG A 75 6.45 0.45 8.89
N ALA A 76 7.67 0.20 8.44
CA ALA A 76 8.77 1.17 8.58
C ALA A 76 8.44 2.49 7.88
N MET A 77 7.87 2.44 6.68
CA MET A 77 7.45 3.64 5.96
C MET A 77 6.33 4.38 6.68
N ASP A 78 5.34 3.66 7.20
CA ASP A 78 4.22 4.26 7.91
C ASP A 78 4.66 4.94 9.21
N GLU A 79 5.60 4.34 9.92
CA GLU A 79 6.12 4.89 11.17
C GLU A 79 6.92 6.18 10.97
N GLU A 80 7.52 6.37 9.80
CA GLU A 80 8.22 7.62 9.48
C GLU A 80 7.25 8.80 9.34
N THR A 81 6.05 8.57 8.81
CA THR A 81 5.06 9.62 8.60
C THR A 81 3.65 9.07 8.88
N PRO A 82 3.30 8.85 10.16
CA PRO A 82 2.06 8.14 10.53
C PRO A 82 0.78 8.79 10.03
N ASP A 83 0.75 10.12 9.92
CA ASP A 83 -0.44 10.86 9.52
C ASP A 83 -0.83 10.63 8.06
N LEU A 84 0.08 10.14 7.23
CA LEU A 84 -0.21 9.81 5.85
C LEU A 84 -0.94 8.47 5.69
N GLY A 85 -0.88 7.61 6.70
CA GLY A 85 -1.76 6.45 6.82
C GLY A 85 -1.56 5.34 5.80
N ILE A 86 -0.34 4.83 5.64
CA ILE A 86 -0.11 3.64 4.82
C ILE A 86 -0.73 2.43 5.53
N ARG A 87 -1.52 1.64 4.80
CA ARG A 87 -2.14 0.42 5.33
C ARG A 87 -1.98 -0.72 4.35
N ALA A 88 -1.78 -1.91 4.90
CA ALA A 88 -1.67 -3.13 4.12
C ALA A 88 -2.53 -4.23 4.74
N PHE A 89 -3.21 -4.99 3.91
CA PHE A 89 -4.08 -6.09 4.32
C PHE A 89 -3.69 -7.33 3.55
N VAL A 90 -3.61 -8.47 4.26
CA VAL A 90 -3.17 -9.75 3.72
C VAL A 90 -4.26 -10.78 3.91
N TRP A 91 -4.50 -11.59 2.89
CA TRP A 91 -5.45 -12.71 2.97
C TRP A 91 -4.98 -13.90 2.16
N ASP A 92 -5.55 -15.07 2.46
CA ASP A 92 -5.27 -16.28 1.71
C ASP A 92 -5.95 -16.24 0.35
N VAL A 93 -5.22 -16.66 -0.68
CA VAL A 93 -5.80 -16.90 -2.01
C VAL A 93 -6.15 -18.37 -2.10
N GLU A 94 -7.45 -18.67 -2.14
CA GLU A 94 -7.91 -20.06 -2.17
C GLU A 94 -7.60 -20.73 -3.49
N LYS A 95 -7.82 -20.05 -4.60
CA LYS A 95 -7.61 -20.58 -5.96
C LYS A 95 -7.14 -19.48 -6.90
N HIS A 96 -6.31 -19.86 -7.84
CA HIS A 96 -5.85 -18.98 -8.92
C HIS A 96 -5.41 -19.83 -10.11
N TYR A 97 -5.10 -19.19 -11.21
CA TYR A 97 -4.45 -19.86 -12.33
C TYR A 97 -3.30 -19.04 -12.87
#